data_8f01d65e2b6d88a94bea608680425429
#
_entry.id   8f01d65e2b6d88a94bea608680425429
#
_cell.length_a   1.000
_cell.length_b   1.000
_cell.length_c   1.000
_cell.angle_alpha   90.00
_cell.angle_beta   90.00
_cell.angle_gamma   90.00
#
_symmetry.space_group_name_H-M   'P 1'
#
loop_
_entity.id
_entity.type
_entity.pdbx_description
1 polymer ?
#
loop_
_entity_poly.entity_id
_entity_poly.type
_entity_poly.pdbx_seq_one_letter_code
_entity_poly.pdbx_strand_id
1 'polypeptide(L)'
;MVQFAVSVHRAAEDYLEAMLMMRERHGYIRSIDVAEHLGVTKPSVTYATKQLKQNGFITMDRDGLITLTESGMEIADRIYTRHKTLTEFFMRIGVDEKTAREDACKVEHDVSEKTFAAICAHVARQESM
;
A
#
# COMPACT_ATOMS: atom_id res chain seq x y z
N MET A 1 -14.12 18.40 -4.18
CA MET A 1 -13.88 17.43 -5.25
C MET A 1 -12.49 16.80 -5.14
N VAL A 2 -11.45 17.64 -5.16
CA VAL A 2 -10.07 17.13 -5.08
C VAL A 2 -9.82 16.39 -3.77
N GLN A 3 -10.26 16.95 -2.64
CA GLN A 3 -10.08 16.30 -1.33
C GLN A 3 -10.81 14.98 -1.24
N PHE A 4 -12.02 14.90 -1.80
CA PHE A 4 -12.80 13.68 -1.80
C PHE A 4 -12.10 12.59 -2.62
N ALA A 5 -11.59 12.96 -3.80
CA ALA A 5 -10.87 12.04 -4.66
C ALA A 5 -9.59 11.52 -3.99
N VAL A 6 -8.86 12.40 -3.30
CA VAL A 6 -7.64 12.03 -2.57
C VAL A 6 -7.97 11.03 -1.47
N SER A 7 -9.06 11.26 -0.72
CA SER A 7 -9.49 10.35 0.36
C SER A 7 -9.85 8.96 -0.19
N VAL A 8 -10.55 8.90 -1.32
CA VAL A 8 -10.91 7.63 -1.96
C VAL A 8 -9.65 6.92 -2.46
N HIS A 9 -8.72 7.66 -3.05
CA HIS A 9 -7.46 7.10 -3.51
C HIS A 9 -6.65 6.52 -2.36
N ARG A 10 -6.61 7.21 -1.24
CA ARG A 10 -5.85 6.74 -0.08
C ARG A 10 -6.38 5.41 0.43
N ALA A 11 -7.70 5.27 0.55
CA ALA A 11 -8.31 4.02 0.98
C ALA A 11 -8.00 2.88 -0.01
N ALA A 12 -8.14 3.14 -1.30
CA ALA A 12 -7.84 2.15 -2.33
C ALA A 12 -6.36 1.74 -2.26
N GLU A 13 -5.46 2.69 -2.10
CA GLU A 13 -4.04 2.42 -1.99
C GLU A 13 -3.73 1.55 -0.78
N ASP A 14 -4.33 1.84 0.38
CA ASP A 14 -4.12 1.06 1.59
C ASP A 14 -4.56 -0.39 1.39
N TYR A 15 -5.73 -0.61 0.82
CA TYR A 15 -6.23 -1.97 0.59
C TYR A 15 -5.39 -2.71 -0.42
N LEU A 16 -5.04 -2.07 -1.53
CA LEU A 16 -4.25 -2.72 -2.58
C LEU A 16 -2.83 -3.04 -2.10
N GLU A 17 -2.23 -2.14 -1.33
CA GLU A 17 -0.93 -2.40 -0.72
C GLU A 17 -1.00 -3.59 0.23
N ALA A 18 -2.01 -3.63 1.10
CA ALA A 18 -2.21 -4.75 2.03
C ALA A 18 -2.38 -6.07 1.28
N MET A 19 -3.12 -6.05 0.18
CA MET A 19 -3.29 -7.24 -0.66
C MET A 19 -1.97 -7.74 -1.23
N LEU A 20 -1.14 -6.83 -1.74
CA LEU A 20 0.17 -7.21 -2.25
C LEU A 20 1.05 -7.80 -1.15
N MET A 21 1.04 -7.19 0.04
CA MET A 21 1.80 -7.69 1.18
C MET A 21 1.33 -9.08 1.61
N MET A 22 0.01 -9.33 1.60
CA MET A 22 -0.54 -10.64 1.93
C MET A 22 -0.14 -11.68 0.89
N ARG A 23 -0.14 -11.31 -0.39
CA ARG A 23 0.29 -12.22 -1.45
C ARG A 23 1.76 -12.61 -1.28
N GLU A 24 2.61 -11.66 -0.94
CA GLU A 24 4.04 -11.96 -0.68
C GLU A 24 4.21 -12.88 0.52
N ARG A 25 3.40 -12.65 1.57
CA ARG A 25 3.53 -13.39 2.83
C ARG A 25 2.94 -14.79 2.75
N HIS A 26 1.79 -14.95 2.11
CA HIS A 26 1.04 -16.21 2.09
C HIS A 26 0.99 -16.90 0.73
N GLY A 27 1.28 -16.19 -0.36
CA GLY A 27 1.12 -16.70 -1.71
C GLY A 27 -0.30 -16.57 -2.25
N TYR A 28 -1.22 -16.03 -1.46
CA TYR A 28 -2.61 -15.81 -1.84
C TYR A 28 -3.18 -14.63 -1.06
N ILE A 29 -4.35 -14.15 -1.50
CA ILE A 29 -5.01 -12.99 -0.87
C ILE A 29 -6.42 -13.37 -0.46
N ARG A 30 -6.73 -13.25 0.84
CA ARG A 30 -8.07 -13.45 1.38
C ARG A 30 -8.51 -12.20 2.15
N SER A 31 -9.80 -11.89 2.07
CA SER A 31 -10.37 -10.71 2.74
C SER A 31 -10.09 -10.71 4.24
N ILE A 32 -10.14 -11.87 4.89
CA ILE A 32 -9.93 -11.95 6.33
C ILE A 32 -8.50 -11.52 6.72
N ASP A 33 -7.53 -11.90 5.90
CA ASP A 33 -6.13 -11.54 6.16
C ASP A 33 -5.91 -10.04 5.95
N VAL A 34 -6.55 -9.47 4.94
CA VAL A 34 -6.50 -8.03 4.69
C VAL A 34 -7.12 -7.27 5.87
N ALA A 35 -8.28 -7.75 6.35
CA ALA A 35 -8.96 -7.13 7.47
C ALA A 35 -8.08 -7.12 8.72
N GLU A 36 -7.46 -8.24 9.04
CA GLU A 36 -6.56 -8.34 10.18
C GLU A 36 -5.37 -7.41 10.05
N HIS A 37 -4.76 -7.41 8.88
CA HIS A 37 -3.57 -6.57 8.62
C HIS A 37 -3.88 -5.09 8.80
N LEU A 38 -5.02 -4.64 8.29
CA LEU A 38 -5.42 -3.23 8.36
C LEU A 38 -6.14 -2.85 9.65
N GLY A 39 -6.54 -3.85 10.44
CA GLY A 39 -7.28 -3.58 11.67
C GLY A 39 -8.68 -3.05 11.42
N VAL A 40 -9.33 -3.51 10.36
CA VAL A 40 -10.68 -3.07 10.00
C VAL A 40 -11.69 -4.20 10.17
N THR A 41 -12.98 -3.83 10.17
CA THR A 41 -14.06 -4.79 10.35
C THR A 41 -14.37 -5.55 9.06
N LYS A 42 -15.03 -6.71 9.19
CA LYS A 42 -15.49 -7.49 8.04
C LYS A 42 -16.38 -6.68 7.11
N PRO A 43 -17.40 -5.93 7.61
CA PRO A 43 -18.20 -5.09 6.73
C PRO A 43 -17.38 -4.06 5.95
N SER A 44 -16.38 -3.47 6.58
CA SER A 44 -15.51 -2.50 5.92
C SER A 44 -14.73 -3.14 4.77
N VAL A 45 -14.16 -4.32 5.01
CA VAL A 45 -13.43 -5.06 3.96
C VAL A 45 -14.37 -5.48 2.84
N THR A 46 -15.57 -5.96 3.17
CA THR A 46 -16.54 -6.36 2.17
C THR A 46 -16.92 -5.20 1.26
N TYR A 47 -17.15 -4.03 1.85
CA TYR A 47 -17.46 -2.83 1.09
C TYR A 47 -16.28 -2.43 0.19
N ALA A 48 -15.08 -2.40 0.76
CA ALA A 48 -13.89 -2.02 0.01
C ALA A 48 -13.59 -2.95 -1.16
N THR A 49 -13.69 -4.27 -0.94
CA THR A 49 -13.43 -5.25 -2.00
C THR A 49 -14.46 -5.11 -3.12
N LYS A 50 -15.72 -4.84 -2.78
CA LYS A 50 -16.76 -4.59 -3.77
C LYS A 50 -16.42 -3.38 -4.63
N GLN A 51 -15.97 -2.29 -4.01
CA GLN A 51 -15.58 -1.07 -4.73
C GLN A 51 -14.37 -1.32 -5.63
N LEU A 52 -13.37 -2.02 -5.12
CA LEU A 52 -12.17 -2.33 -5.89
C LEU A 52 -12.49 -3.23 -7.09
N LYS A 53 -13.38 -4.19 -6.92
CA LYS A 53 -13.87 -5.04 -8.02
C LYS A 53 -14.56 -4.21 -9.09
N GLN A 54 -15.46 -3.33 -8.67
CA GLN A 54 -16.21 -2.47 -9.60
C GLN A 54 -15.27 -1.55 -10.38
N ASN A 55 -14.21 -1.11 -9.77
CA ASN A 55 -13.23 -0.22 -10.41
C ASN A 55 -12.17 -0.97 -11.20
N GLY A 56 -12.23 -2.29 -11.23
CA GLY A 56 -11.33 -3.09 -12.06
C GLY A 56 -9.94 -3.29 -11.49
N PHE A 57 -9.74 -3.08 -10.19
CA PHE A 57 -8.44 -3.25 -9.56
C PHE A 57 -8.20 -4.66 -9.05
N ILE A 58 -9.26 -5.40 -8.77
CA ILE A 58 -9.15 -6.79 -8.30
C ILE A 58 -10.23 -7.65 -8.96
N THR A 59 -10.00 -8.97 -8.92
CA THR A 59 -11.03 -9.96 -9.21
C THR A 59 -11.13 -10.87 -7.99
N MET A 60 -12.24 -11.57 -7.86
CA MET A 60 -12.44 -12.51 -6.75
C MET A 60 -13.08 -13.76 -7.32
N ASP A 61 -12.51 -14.91 -6.97
CA ASP A 61 -13.07 -16.18 -7.46
C ASP A 61 -14.18 -16.68 -6.53
N ARG A 62 -14.72 -17.84 -6.87
CA ARG A 62 -15.83 -18.47 -6.16
C ARG A 62 -15.47 -18.78 -4.70
N ASP A 63 -14.23 -19.06 -4.42
CA ASP A 63 -13.75 -19.43 -3.08
C ASP A 63 -13.30 -18.21 -2.25
N GLY A 64 -13.48 -17.01 -2.79
CA GLY A 64 -13.13 -15.78 -2.09
C GLY A 64 -11.67 -15.39 -2.21
N LEU A 65 -10.93 -16.04 -3.09
CA LEU A 65 -9.54 -15.65 -3.34
C LEU A 65 -9.50 -14.42 -4.24
N ILE A 66 -8.70 -13.45 -3.83
CA ILE A 66 -8.57 -12.17 -4.53
C ILE A 66 -7.33 -12.21 -5.42
N THR A 67 -7.46 -11.66 -6.62
CA THR A 67 -6.34 -11.47 -7.54
C THR A 67 -6.26 -10.01 -7.91
N LEU A 68 -5.05 -9.44 -7.85
CA LEU A 68 -4.82 -8.07 -8.30
C LEU A 68 -4.80 -8.07 -9.84
N THR A 69 -5.56 -7.16 -10.44
CA THR A 69 -5.49 -6.96 -11.89
C THR A 69 -4.21 -6.18 -12.21
N GLU A 70 -3.91 -6.02 -13.49
CA GLU A 70 -2.75 -5.23 -13.90
C GLU A 70 -2.80 -3.82 -13.32
N SER A 71 -3.96 -3.15 -13.40
CA SER A 71 -4.10 -1.79 -12.85
C SER A 71 -4.01 -1.78 -11.33
N GLY A 72 -4.58 -2.79 -10.67
CA GLY A 72 -4.49 -2.91 -9.21
C GLY A 72 -3.06 -3.15 -8.75
N MET A 73 -2.34 -4.01 -9.47
CA MET A 73 -0.95 -4.31 -9.15
C MET A 73 -0.06 -3.08 -9.33
N GLU A 74 -0.33 -2.28 -10.36
CA GLU A 74 0.42 -1.05 -10.61
C GLU A 74 0.32 -0.09 -9.43
N ILE A 75 -0.88 0.10 -8.91
CA ILE A 75 -1.10 0.95 -7.73
C ILE A 75 -0.45 0.34 -6.49
N ALA A 76 -0.68 -0.94 -6.25
CA ALA A 76 -0.15 -1.65 -5.09
C ALA A 76 1.37 -1.59 -5.04
N ASP A 77 2.00 -1.86 -6.17
CA ASP A 77 3.46 -1.86 -6.29
C ASP A 77 4.03 -0.47 -6.05
N ARG A 78 3.40 0.54 -6.62
CA ARG A 78 3.85 1.93 -6.44
C ARG A 78 3.83 2.34 -4.97
N ILE A 79 2.74 2.07 -4.28
CA ILE A 79 2.61 2.51 -2.89
C ILE A 79 3.48 1.66 -1.94
N TYR A 80 3.60 0.37 -2.21
CA TYR A 80 4.43 -0.51 -1.40
C TYR A 80 5.93 -0.16 -1.56
N THR A 81 6.34 0.21 -2.76
CA THR A 81 7.71 0.69 -3.00
C THR A 81 7.97 1.96 -2.21
N ARG A 82 7.01 2.88 -2.19
CA ARG A 82 7.12 4.10 -1.38
C ARG A 82 7.25 3.76 0.10
N HIS A 83 6.45 2.82 0.57
CA HIS A 83 6.51 2.39 1.97
C HIS A 83 7.91 1.89 2.35
N LYS A 84 8.47 1.01 1.54
CA LYS A 84 9.78 0.43 1.82
C LYS A 84 10.89 1.48 1.78
N THR A 85 10.86 2.34 0.79
CA THR A 85 11.88 3.39 0.61
C THR A 85 11.81 4.42 1.74
N LEU A 86 10.62 4.87 2.10
CA LEU A 86 10.46 5.84 3.19
C LEU A 86 10.85 5.24 4.53
N THR A 87 10.49 3.98 4.78
CA THR A 87 10.91 3.29 5.99
C THR A 87 12.43 3.27 6.10
N GLU A 88 13.10 2.88 5.02
CA GLU A 88 14.56 2.84 4.98
C GLU A 88 15.17 4.21 5.18
N PHE A 89 14.62 5.23 4.52
CA PHE A 89 15.11 6.60 4.67
C PHE A 89 15.01 7.07 6.11
N PHE A 90 13.88 6.84 6.77
CA PHE A 90 13.71 7.25 8.16
C PHE A 90 14.68 6.52 9.09
N MET A 91 14.91 5.23 8.85
CA MET A 91 15.87 4.47 9.64
C MET A 91 17.30 5.00 9.46
N ARG A 92 17.65 5.40 8.27
CA ARG A 92 18.98 5.93 7.99
C ARG A 92 19.25 7.28 8.66
N ILE A 93 18.20 8.06 8.90
CA ILE A 93 18.36 9.33 9.63
C ILE A 93 18.22 9.16 11.14
N GLY A 94 18.09 7.92 11.61
CA GLY A 94 18.14 7.63 13.04
C GLY A 94 16.83 7.22 13.69
N VAL A 95 15.77 7.03 12.90
CA VAL A 95 14.47 6.60 13.45
C VAL A 95 14.45 5.09 13.63
N ASP A 96 13.92 4.60 14.74
CA ASP A 96 13.82 3.16 14.97
C ASP A 96 12.84 2.53 13.97
N GLU A 97 13.01 1.23 13.72
CA GLU A 97 12.25 0.53 12.68
C GLU A 97 10.75 0.64 12.86
N LYS A 98 10.26 0.43 14.08
CA LYS A 98 8.81 0.49 14.34
C LYS A 98 8.23 1.85 14.00
N THR A 99 8.84 2.91 14.50
CA THR A 99 8.40 4.28 14.23
C THR A 99 8.52 4.62 12.75
N ALA A 100 9.64 4.19 12.12
CA ALA A 100 9.86 4.42 10.69
C ALA A 100 8.74 3.82 9.85
N ARG A 101 8.34 2.59 10.15
CA ARG A 101 7.24 1.91 9.44
C ARG A 101 5.90 2.61 9.63
N GLU A 102 5.62 3.01 10.87
CA GLU A 102 4.37 3.71 11.19
C GLU A 102 4.29 5.04 10.46
N ASP A 103 5.37 5.81 10.48
CA ASP A 103 5.40 7.11 9.82
C ASP A 103 5.38 6.97 8.30
N ALA A 104 6.08 5.98 7.74
CA ALA A 104 6.04 5.70 6.30
C ALA A 104 4.60 5.45 5.86
N CYS A 105 3.84 4.67 6.62
CA CYS A 105 2.43 4.39 6.32
C CYS A 105 1.59 5.67 6.23
N LYS A 106 1.91 6.65 7.04
CA LYS A 106 1.18 7.94 7.06
C LYS A 106 1.59 8.83 5.90
N VAL A 107 2.86 8.88 5.60
CA VAL A 107 3.45 9.85 4.68
C VAL A 107 3.39 9.41 3.21
N GLU A 108 3.42 8.10 2.97
CA GLU A 108 3.58 7.55 1.61
C GLU A 108 2.52 8.01 0.61
N HIS A 109 1.33 8.34 1.10
CA HIS A 109 0.23 8.78 0.24
C HIS A 109 0.28 10.27 -0.10
N ASP A 110 1.01 11.03 0.69
CA ASP A 110 0.96 12.50 0.64
C ASP A 110 2.21 13.13 0.04
N VAL A 111 3.23 12.33 -0.23
CA VAL A 111 4.49 12.82 -0.79
C VAL A 111 4.36 12.94 -2.31
N SER A 112 4.76 14.09 -2.86
CA SER A 112 4.73 14.29 -4.31
C SER A 112 5.73 13.38 -5.01
N GLU A 113 5.50 13.15 -6.31
CA GLU A 113 6.44 12.38 -7.13
C GLU A 113 7.84 12.99 -7.11
N LYS A 114 7.91 14.31 -7.17
CA LYS A 114 9.18 15.04 -7.18
C LYS A 114 9.96 14.84 -5.88
N THR A 115 9.28 14.99 -4.75
CA THR A 115 9.92 14.81 -3.44
C THR A 115 10.33 13.35 -3.25
N PHE A 116 9.47 12.41 -3.64
CA PHE A 116 9.80 11.00 -3.51
C PHE A 116 11.01 10.62 -4.38
N ALA A 117 11.08 11.14 -5.61
CA ALA A 117 12.23 10.90 -6.48
C ALA A 117 13.53 11.41 -5.85
N ALA A 118 13.48 12.56 -5.19
CA ALA A 118 14.64 13.11 -4.49
C ALA A 118 15.08 12.22 -3.33
N ILE A 119 14.11 11.68 -2.58
CA ILE A 119 14.38 10.74 -1.48
C ILE A 119 15.03 9.47 -2.03
N CYS A 120 14.50 8.92 -3.11
CA CYS A 120 15.06 7.74 -3.75
C CYS A 120 16.51 7.96 -4.18
N ALA A 121 16.78 9.11 -4.78
CA ALA A 121 18.13 9.45 -5.22
C ALA A 121 19.10 9.55 -4.03
N HIS A 122 18.64 10.11 -2.91
CA HIS A 122 19.44 10.24 -1.71
C HIS A 122 19.77 8.85 -1.12
N VAL A 123 18.78 8.00 -1.00
CA VAL A 123 18.96 6.62 -0.48
C VAL A 123 19.94 5.85 -1.37
N ALA A 124 19.78 5.93 -2.68
CA ALA A 124 20.66 5.25 -3.62
C ALA A 124 22.11 5.72 -3.51
N ARG A 125 22.32 7.03 -3.33
CA ARG A 125 23.69 7.56 -3.16
C ARG A 125 24.35 7.03 -1.90
N GLN A 126 23.59 6.89 -0.80
CA GLN A 126 24.14 6.34 0.44
C GLN A 126 24.51 4.87 0.31
N GLU A 127 23.73 4.12 -0.46
CA GLU A 127 24.03 2.71 -0.72
C GLU A 127 25.31 2.53 -1.53
N SER A 128 25.61 3.49 -2.42
CA SER A 128 26.80 3.44 -3.27
C SER A 128 28.09 3.76 -2.50
N MET A 129 27.99 4.31 -1.33
CA MET A 129 29.13 4.67 -0.49
C MET A 129 29.41 3.60 0.54
#